data_2bc8bbc163755e602b9d9bb39482cdfd
#
_entry.id   2bc8bbc163755e602b9d9bb39482cdfd
#
_cell.length_a   1.000
_cell.length_b   1.000
_cell.length_c   1.000
_cell.angle_alpha   90.00
_cell.angle_beta   90.00
_cell.angle_gamma   90.00
#
_symmetry.space_group_name_H-M   'P 1'
#
loop_
_entity.id
_entity.type
_entity.pdbx_description
1 polymer ?
#
loop_
_entity_poly.entity_id
_entity_poly.type
_entity_poly.pdbx_seq_one_letter_code
_entity_poly.pdbx_strand_id
1 'polypeptide(L)'
;MVVINQQKKPNFGANPPEISLNNNLKRWFSRNIGLWHSNRTYFLDEKQKTYNLRMNINIQALKNKSEWESHYKFTWYPEKKYNFFDENPQYKERGEMHAFLKGHQLKRENFYLSDDEGISNIKQVDEHEMIFESSYKD
;
A
#
# COMPACT_ATOMS: atom_id res chain seq x y z
N MET A 1 3.33 -12.62 -13.33
CA MET A 1 2.15 -11.82 -12.96
C MET A 1 1.84 -12.01 -11.48
N VAL A 2 1.48 -10.94 -10.81
CA VAL A 2 1.07 -10.98 -9.40
C VAL A 2 -0.38 -10.51 -9.30
N VAL A 3 -1.20 -11.28 -8.61
CA VAL A 3 -2.59 -10.90 -8.28
C VAL A 3 -2.67 -10.67 -6.78
N ILE A 4 -3.18 -9.51 -6.37
CA ILE A 4 -3.27 -9.12 -4.97
C ILE A 4 -4.72 -8.79 -4.64
N ASN A 5 -5.27 -9.49 -3.63
CA ASN A 5 -6.55 -9.17 -3.03
C ASN A 5 -6.32 -8.74 -1.58
N GLN A 6 -6.87 -7.61 -1.22
CA GLN A 6 -6.69 -7.01 0.10
C GLN A 6 -8.03 -6.83 0.81
N GLN A 7 -8.06 -7.21 2.08
CA GLN A 7 -9.23 -7.03 2.93
C GLN A 7 -8.80 -6.36 4.24
N LYS A 8 -9.52 -5.32 4.61
CA LYS A 8 -9.30 -4.64 5.87
C LYS A 8 -10.00 -5.38 7.01
N LYS A 9 -9.32 -5.53 8.15
CA LYS A 9 -9.94 -6.07 9.35
C LYS A 9 -10.93 -5.07 9.92
N PRO A 10 -12.08 -5.53 10.45
CA PRO A 10 -12.99 -4.65 11.19
C PRO A 10 -12.27 -3.98 12.34
N ASN A 11 -12.47 -2.69 12.49
CA ASN A 11 -11.88 -1.91 13.56
C ASN A 11 -12.97 -1.53 14.56
N PHE A 12 -13.31 -2.47 15.42
CA PHE A 12 -14.35 -2.28 16.42
C PHE A 12 -13.92 -1.27 17.49
N GLY A 13 -14.73 -0.26 17.73
CA GLY A 13 -14.49 0.74 18.75
C GLY A 13 -13.63 1.93 18.34
N ALA A 14 -13.16 1.98 17.11
CA ALA A 14 -12.51 3.17 16.60
C ALA A 14 -13.55 4.21 16.15
N ASN A 15 -13.35 5.46 16.58
CA ASN A 15 -14.16 6.56 16.06
C ASN A 15 -13.83 6.75 14.58
N PRO A 16 -14.82 7.01 13.72
CA PRO A 16 -14.52 7.36 12.34
C PRO A 16 -13.66 8.62 12.31
N PRO A 17 -12.66 8.69 11.40
CA PRO A 17 -11.83 9.87 11.29
C PRO A 17 -12.70 11.09 10.95
N GLU A 18 -12.33 12.23 11.52
CA GLU A 18 -12.99 13.49 11.23
C GLU A 18 -12.84 13.80 9.74
N ILE A 19 -13.95 14.11 9.08
CA ILE A 19 -14.01 14.26 7.64
C ILE A 19 -14.10 15.73 7.28
N SER A 20 -13.06 16.24 6.60
CA SER A 20 -13.15 17.53 5.94
C SER A 20 -13.92 17.35 4.63
N LEU A 21 -15.04 18.06 4.48
CA LEU A 21 -15.85 18.03 3.26
C LEU A 21 -15.08 18.48 2.01
N ASN A 22 -14.03 19.27 2.20
CA ASN A 22 -13.25 19.84 1.11
C ASN A 22 -12.02 18.99 0.73
N ASN A 23 -11.84 17.83 1.37
CA ASN A 23 -10.66 17.01 1.12
C ASN A 23 -11.00 15.52 0.98
N ASN A 24 -11.67 15.19 -0.10
CA ASN A 24 -12.10 13.82 -0.38
C ASN A 24 -10.93 12.84 -0.46
N LEU A 25 -9.78 13.28 -0.89
CA LEU A 25 -8.61 12.43 -1.05
C LEU A 25 -8.02 12.03 0.31
N LYS A 26 -7.89 12.98 1.25
CA LYS A 26 -7.47 12.68 2.62
C LYS A 26 -8.45 11.73 3.31
N ARG A 27 -9.75 11.94 3.07
CA ARG A 27 -10.80 11.07 3.59
C ARG A 27 -10.65 9.65 3.09
N TRP A 28 -10.40 9.48 1.79
CA TRP A 28 -10.20 8.17 1.19
C TRP A 28 -8.99 7.46 1.82
N PHE A 29 -7.85 8.16 1.93
CA PHE A 29 -6.65 7.60 2.57
C PHE A 29 -6.88 7.28 4.05
N SER A 30 -7.61 8.13 4.77
CA SER A 30 -7.92 7.89 6.18
C SER A 30 -8.71 6.62 6.41
N ARG A 31 -9.57 6.24 5.48
CA ARG A 31 -10.33 5.00 5.54
C ARG A 31 -9.48 3.75 5.37
N ASN A 32 -8.28 3.91 4.84
CA ASN A 32 -7.35 2.81 4.63
C ASN A 32 -6.42 2.57 5.83
N ILE A 33 -6.43 3.44 6.83
CA ILE A 33 -5.65 3.27 8.04
C ILE A 33 -6.12 2.03 8.79
N GLY A 34 -5.18 1.17 9.18
CA GLY A 34 -5.45 -0.04 9.91
C GLY A 34 -4.68 -1.23 9.40
N LEU A 35 -5.10 -2.41 9.81
CA LEU A 35 -4.47 -3.67 9.43
C LEU A 35 -5.25 -4.33 8.30
N TRP A 36 -4.53 -4.71 7.26
CA TRP A 36 -5.06 -5.37 6.07
C TRP A 36 -4.47 -6.75 5.92
N HIS A 37 -5.29 -7.69 5.44
CA HIS A 37 -4.80 -8.96 4.91
C HIS A 37 -4.69 -8.87 3.40
N SER A 38 -3.54 -9.25 2.88
CA SER A 38 -3.26 -9.25 1.45
C SER A 38 -3.05 -10.69 1.00
N ASN A 39 -3.97 -11.20 0.21
CA ASN A 39 -3.81 -12.51 -0.43
C ASN A 39 -3.12 -12.30 -1.77
N ARG A 40 -1.94 -12.89 -1.93
CA ARG A 40 -1.11 -12.70 -3.11
C ARG A 40 -0.89 -14.02 -3.82
N THR A 41 -1.04 -14.00 -5.13
CA THR A 41 -0.71 -15.13 -5.97
C THR A 41 0.42 -14.72 -6.92
N TYR A 42 1.54 -15.42 -6.83
CA TYR A 42 2.70 -15.20 -7.69
C TYR A 42 2.77 -16.31 -8.73
N PHE A 43 2.73 -15.91 -9.99
CA PHE A 43 2.89 -16.81 -11.13
C PHE A 43 4.31 -16.63 -11.67
N LEU A 44 5.17 -17.61 -11.42
CA LEU A 44 6.57 -17.57 -11.88
C LEU A 44 6.71 -18.43 -13.14
N ASP A 45 6.63 -17.78 -14.28
CA ASP A 45 6.66 -18.46 -15.57
C ASP A 45 7.94 -19.26 -15.80
N GLU A 46 9.08 -18.74 -15.36
CA GLU A 46 10.38 -19.41 -15.48
C GLU A 46 10.42 -20.76 -14.76
N LYS A 47 9.76 -20.84 -13.62
CA LYS A 47 9.73 -22.06 -12.80
C LYS A 47 8.47 -22.87 -13.00
N GLN A 48 7.52 -22.38 -13.78
CA GLN A 48 6.18 -22.97 -13.94
C GLN A 48 5.51 -23.27 -12.61
N LYS A 49 5.69 -22.36 -11.65
CA LYS A 49 5.14 -22.50 -10.29
C LYS A 49 4.23 -21.34 -9.93
N THR A 50 3.22 -21.67 -9.16
CA THR A 50 2.29 -20.72 -8.56
C THR A 50 2.41 -20.77 -7.05
N TYR A 51 2.55 -19.60 -6.42
CA TYR A 51 2.64 -19.48 -4.96
C TYR A 51 1.50 -18.62 -4.46
N ASN A 52 0.86 -19.08 -3.40
CA ASN A 52 -0.18 -18.32 -2.70
C ASN A 52 0.36 -17.90 -1.34
N LEU A 53 0.44 -16.60 -1.12
CA LEU A 53 0.96 -16.03 0.11
C LEU A 53 -0.09 -15.16 0.77
N ARG A 54 -0.09 -15.15 2.09
CA ARG A 54 -0.91 -14.24 2.88
C ARG A 54 0.00 -13.30 3.65
N MET A 55 -0.14 -12.00 3.35
CA MET A 55 0.65 -10.95 3.97
C MET A 55 -0.23 -10.06 4.83
N ASN A 56 0.37 -9.47 5.84
CA ASN A 56 -0.25 -8.40 6.60
C ASN A 56 0.33 -7.06 6.14
N ILE A 57 -0.54 -6.06 6.03
CA ILE A 57 -0.13 -4.68 5.75
C ILE A 57 -0.72 -3.80 6.82
N ASN A 58 0.14 -3.09 7.55
CA ASN A 58 -0.30 -2.10 8.53
C ASN A 58 -0.12 -0.71 7.93
N ILE A 59 -1.20 0.07 7.92
CA ILE A 59 -1.20 1.44 7.39
C ILE A 59 -1.44 2.39 8.57
N GLN A 60 -0.49 3.31 8.76
CA GLN A 60 -0.52 4.30 9.83
C GLN A 60 -0.40 5.71 9.27
N ALA A 61 -1.11 6.65 9.87
CA ALA A 61 -0.89 8.06 9.60
C ALA A 61 0.23 8.57 10.52
N LEU A 62 1.16 9.33 9.96
CA LEU A 62 2.25 9.96 10.71
C LEU A 62 2.05 11.48 10.70
N LYS A 63 2.78 12.17 11.58
CA LYS A 63 2.76 13.64 11.59
C LYS A 63 3.28 14.20 10.28
N ASN A 64 2.60 15.21 9.77
CA ASN A 64 3.02 15.91 8.58
C ASN A 64 4.37 16.59 8.79
N LYS A 65 5.24 16.42 7.81
CA LYS A 65 6.42 17.24 7.65
C LYS A 65 6.13 18.29 6.56
N SER A 66 6.70 19.44 6.71
CA SER A 66 6.38 20.75 6.15
C SER A 66 5.94 20.87 4.69
N GLU A 67 6.31 19.95 3.81
CA GLU A 67 5.99 20.06 2.38
C GLU A 67 4.77 19.27 1.95
N TRP A 68 4.37 18.27 2.72
CA TRP A 68 3.34 17.33 2.34
C TRP A 68 2.14 17.42 3.27
N GLU A 69 0.94 17.40 2.71
CA GLU A 69 -0.29 17.53 3.48
C GLU A 69 -0.56 16.32 4.39
N SER A 70 -0.14 15.14 3.98
CA SER A 70 -0.34 13.92 4.77
C SER A 70 0.79 12.94 4.54
N HIS A 71 1.16 12.22 5.59
CA HIS A 71 2.21 11.24 5.56
C HIS A 71 1.68 9.92 6.10
N TYR A 72 1.82 8.85 5.32
CA TYR A 72 1.38 7.51 5.70
C TYR A 72 2.55 6.55 5.64
N LYS A 73 2.54 5.59 6.56
CA LYS A 73 3.52 4.52 6.60
C LYS A 73 2.82 3.18 6.39
N PHE A 74 3.33 2.44 5.42
CA PHE A 74 2.88 1.08 5.12
C PHE A 74 3.95 0.11 5.56
N THR A 75 3.60 -0.81 6.45
CA THR A 75 4.51 -1.86 6.90
C THR A 75 3.91 -3.19 6.48
N TRP A 76 4.69 -4.05 5.83
CA TRP A 76 4.20 -5.36 5.44
C TRP A 76 5.09 -6.48 5.97
N TYR A 77 4.45 -7.59 6.27
CA TYR A 77 5.12 -8.78 6.76
C TYR A 77 4.25 -10.01 6.48
N PRO A 78 4.86 -11.20 6.30
CA PRO A 78 4.09 -12.40 6.04
C PRO A 78 3.30 -12.86 7.26
N GLU A 79 2.15 -13.49 7.05
CA GLU A 79 1.34 -14.06 8.13
C GLU A 79 2.08 -15.20 8.85
N LYS A 80 2.90 -15.94 8.09
CA LYS A 80 3.71 -17.04 8.58
C LYS A 80 4.99 -17.12 7.76
N LYS A 81 5.90 -18.03 8.13
CA LYS A 81 7.10 -18.24 7.34
C LYS A 81 6.76 -18.98 6.04
N TYR A 82 7.14 -18.40 4.90
CA TYR A 82 6.99 -19.02 3.60
C TYR A 82 8.36 -19.27 2.98
N ASN A 83 8.58 -20.45 2.43
CA ASN A 83 9.80 -20.78 1.71
C ASN A 83 9.97 -19.98 0.43
N PHE A 84 8.89 -19.41 -0.08
CA PHE A 84 8.90 -18.56 -1.27
C PHE A 84 9.97 -17.48 -1.24
N PHE A 85 10.15 -16.81 -0.11
CA PHE A 85 11.11 -15.71 0.01
C PHE A 85 12.57 -16.21 0.03
N ASP A 86 12.81 -17.39 0.57
CA ASP A 86 14.14 -18.01 0.53
C ASP A 86 14.49 -18.46 -0.88
N GLU A 87 13.51 -19.00 -1.61
CA GLU A 87 13.67 -19.46 -2.99
C GLU A 87 13.73 -18.31 -4.01
N ASN A 88 13.13 -17.15 -3.67
CA ASN A 88 13.00 -16.02 -4.56
C ASN A 88 13.43 -14.73 -3.85
N PRO A 89 14.75 -14.55 -3.58
CA PRO A 89 15.26 -13.45 -2.77
C PRO A 89 15.07 -12.06 -3.38
N GLN A 90 14.71 -11.97 -4.65
CA GLN A 90 14.37 -10.70 -5.30
C GLN A 90 13.07 -10.10 -4.76
N TYR A 91 12.22 -10.91 -4.11
CA TYR A 91 11.01 -10.42 -3.47
C TYR A 91 11.26 -10.18 -1.99
N LYS A 92 10.87 -9.01 -1.50
CA LYS A 92 11.05 -8.64 -0.10
C LYS A 92 10.01 -9.33 0.78
N GLU A 93 10.47 -10.05 1.78
CA GLU A 93 9.60 -10.68 2.78
C GLU A 93 8.91 -9.64 3.66
N ARG A 94 9.67 -8.64 4.10
CA ARG A 94 9.22 -7.58 5.01
C ARG A 94 9.69 -6.25 4.51
N GLY A 95 8.95 -5.22 4.80
CA GLY A 95 9.39 -3.90 4.44
C GLY A 95 8.49 -2.79 4.92
N GLU A 96 8.88 -1.61 4.53
CA GLU A 96 8.23 -0.37 4.92
C GLU A 96 8.24 0.56 3.73
N MET A 97 7.10 1.18 3.49
CA MET A 97 6.96 2.20 2.46
C MET A 97 6.37 3.45 3.10
N HIS A 98 6.88 4.60 2.71
CA HIS A 98 6.30 5.88 3.07
C HIS A 98 5.58 6.48 1.88
N ALA A 99 4.40 7.01 2.12
CA ALA A 99 3.60 7.70 1.13
C ALA A 99 3.26 9.10 1.61
N PHE A 100 3.54 10.07 0.77
CA PHE A 100 3.29 11.49 1.06
C PHE A 100 2.26 12.01 0.09
N LEU A 101 1.14 12.47 0.63
CA LEU A 101 0.04 13.00 -0.14
C LEU A 101 0.10 14.52 -0.14
N LYS A 102 0.17 15.12 -1.33
CA LYS A 102 0.07 16.57 -1.52
C LYS A 102 -0.83 16.87 -2.70
N GLY A 103 -1.97 17.50 -2.43
CA GLY A 103 -2.98 17.74 -3.46
C GLY A 103 -3.40 16.42 -4.11
N HIS A 104 -3.22 16.29 -5.42
CA HIS A 104 -3.54 15.08 -6.19
C HIS A 104 -2.30 14.27 -6.57
N GLN A 105 -1.20 14.46 -5.85
CA GLN A 105 0.02 13.69 -6.05
C GLN A 105 0.36 12.86 -4.83
N LEU A 106 0.82 11.64 -5.07
CA LEU A 106 1.33 10.74 -4.05
C LEU A 106 2.78 10.42 -4.37
N LYS A 107 3.68 10.80 -3.47
CA LYS A 107 5.10 10.41 -3.54
C LYS A 107 5.27 9.16 -2.68
N ARG A 108 5.93 8.15 -3.24
CA ARG A 108 6.22 6.90 -2.52
C ARG A 108 7.72 6.72 -2.38
N GLU A 109 8.14 6.27 -1.21
CA GLU A 109 9.52 5.91 -0.90
C GLU A 109 9.56 4.47 -0.40
N ASN A 110 10.55 3.70 -0.84
CA ASN A 110 10.74 2.30 -0.47
C ASN A 110 9.55 1.41 -0.81
N PHE A 111 9.08 1.53 -2.06
CA PHE A 111 7.96 0.73 -2.53
C PHE A 111 8.29 -0.76 -2.49
N TYR A 112 7.32 -1.61 -2.14
CA TYR A 112 7.55 -3.03 -1.90
C TYR A 112 7.98 -3.84 -3.14
N LEU A 113 7.81 -3.31 -4.33
CA LEU A 113 8.28 -3.93 -5.58
C LEU A 113 9.66 -3.42 -6.00
N SER A 114 10.07 -2.26 -5.50
CA SER A 114 11.37 -1.68 -5.79
C SER A 114 11.76 -0.68 -4.70
N ASP A 115 13.04 -0.38 -4.57
CA ASP A 115 13.53 0.63 -3.64
C ASP A 115 13.43 2.05 -4.20
N ASP A 116 12.94 2.21 -5.42
CA ASP A 116 12.90 3.49 -6.09
C ASP A 116 11.79 4.39 -5.57
N GLU A 117 12.03 5.69 -5.60
CA GLU A 117 10.99 6.66 -5.38
C GLU A 117 10.02 6.67 -6.56
N GLY A 118 8.74 6.81 -6.27
CA GLY A 118 7.72 6.92 -7.28
C GLY A 118 6.77 8.07 -7.01
N ILE A 119 6.34 8.73 -8.07
CA ILE A 119 5.30 9.77 -7.99
C ILE A 119 4.10 9.28 -8.79
N SER A 120 2.94 9.29 -8.16
CA SER A 120 1.67 8.98 -8.81
C SER A 120 0.80 10.21 -8.84
N ASN A 121 0.17 10.44 -9.98
CA ASN A 121 -0.93 11.39 -10.08
C ASN A 121 -2.22 10.66 -9.75
N ILE A 122 -3.06 11.27 -8.93
CA ILE A 122 -4.28 10.66 -8.43
C ILE A 122 -5.47 11.32 -9.09
N LYS A 123 -6.34 10.50 -9.66
CA LYS A 123 -7.60 10.93 -10.21
C LYS A 123 -8.71 10.27 -9.40
N GLN A 124 -9.54 11.10 -8.77
CA GLN A 124 -10.71 10.61 -8.05
C GLN A 124 -11.87 10.42 -9.04
N VAL A 125 -12.38 9.20 -9.11
CA VAL A 125 -13.55 8.89 -9.95
C VAL A 125 -14.83 9.14 -9.16
N ASP A 126 -14.90 8.60 -7.93
CA ASP A 126 -16.00 8.81 -6.99
C ASP A 126 -15.51 8.62 -5.55
N GLU A 127 -16.42 8.52 -4.59
CA GLU A 127 -16.08 8.36 -3.17
C GLU A 127 -15.33 7.06 -2.86
N HIS A 128 -15.45 6.06 -3.72
CA HIS A 128 -14.92 4.73 -3.50
C HIS A 128 -13.83 4.32 -4.46
N GLU A 129 -13.61 5.09 -5.53
CA GLU A 129 -12.68 4.73 -6.58
C GLU A 129 -11.67 5.84 -6.87
N MET A 130 -10.39 5.45 -6.81
CA MET A 130 -9.25 6.30 -7.16
C MET A 130 -8.42 5.63 -8.23
N ILE A 131 -7.92 6.42 -9.16
CA ILE A 131 -6.97 5.95 -10.18
C ILE A 131 -5.62 6.58 -9.89
N PHE A 132 -4.59 5.73 -9.81
CA PHE A 132 -3.21 6.15 -9.62
C PHE A 132 -2.45 5.95 -10.92
N GLU A 133 -1.98 7.04 -11.50
CA GLU A 133 -1.15 7.02 -12.70
C GLU A 133 0.29 7.22 -12.30
N SER A 134 1.11 6.21 -12.49
CA SER A 134 2.50 6.21 -12.07
C SER A 134 3.43 6.01 -13.26
N SER A 135 4.53 6.77 -13.27
CA SER A 135 5.62 6.56 -14.20
C SER A 135 6.82 6.03 -13.42
N TYR A 136 7.42 4.97 -13.92
CA TYR A 136 8.62 4.38 -13.36
C TYR A 136 9.80 4.68 -14.25
N LYS A 137 10.94 4.98 -13.65
CA LYS A 137 12.19 5.05 -14.41
C LYS A 137 12.62 3.64 -14.77
N ASP A 138 12.85 3.45 -16.04
CA ASP A 138 13.43 2.20 -16.54
C ASP A 138 14.93 2.12 -16.20
#